data_016e43df9c1538254dcee94d23f5a58c
#
_entry.id   016e43df9c1538254dcee94d23f5a58c
#
_cell.length_a   1.000
_cell.length_b   1.000
_cell.length_c   1.000
_cell.angle_alpha   90.00
_cell.angle_beta   90.00
_cell.angle_gamma   90.00
#
_symmetry.space_group_name_H-M   'P 1'
#
loop_
_entity.id
_entity.type
_entity.pdbx_description
1 polymer ?
#
loop_
_entity_poly.entity_id
_entity_poly.type
_entity_poly.pdbx_seq_one_letter_code
_entity_poly.pdbx_strand_id
1 'polypeptide(L)'
;MTDNPKKKRNPPWSREELILALELYLKEGLLDDHSPKVIELSETLKDLAFVQKEDPEVFRNPNGVAMKLANFAALDPQYNGRGLSGGGKLDKEIWKEFFANVGALESEAAELRAQWQVNQIPLLLEEAAEEQDFPDYLDLERPDLRQRVVGAIVRRR
;
A
#
# COMPACT_ATOMS: atom_id res chain seq x y z
N MET A 1 30.24 -18.60 20.69
CA MET A 1 29.47 -18.19 19.53
C MET A 1 28.10 -17.77 19.95
N THR A 2 27.95 -16.52 19.87
CA THR A 2 26.67 -15.92 20.19
C THR A 2 25.68 -16.22 19.07
N ASP A 3 24.72 -17.02 19.35
CA ASP A 3 23.58 -17.18 18.50
C ASP A 3 22.77 -15.89 18.48
N ASN A 4 23.24 -14.92 17.70
CA ASN A 4 22.37 -13.83 17.34
C ASN A 4 21.26 -14.40 16.49
N PRO A 5 20.02 -14.39 16.97
CA PRO A 5 18.93 -14.78 16.10
C PRO A 5 19.01 -13.91 14.85
N LYS A 6 19.21 -14.56 13.71
CA LYS A 6 19.18 -13.85 12.44
C LYS A 6 17.88 -13.08 12.39
N LYS A 7 17.96 -11.76 12.27
CA LYS A 7 16.78 -10.95 12.01
C LYS A 7 16.09 -11.54 10.79
N LYS A 8 14.87 -11.99 10.97
CA LYS A 8 14.10 -12.49 9.87
C LYS A 8 13.94 -11.38 8.85
N ARG A 9 14.31 -11.68 7.62
CA ARG A 9 14.15 -10.72 6.53
C ARG A 9 12.68 -10.55 6.24
N ASN A 10 12.27 -9.33 5.88
CA ASN A 10 10.94 -9.10 5.37
C ASN A 10 10.69 -9.98 4.14
N PRO A 11 9.45 -10.46 3.94
CA PRO A 11 9.15 -11.21 2.73
C PRO A 11 9.45 -10.38 1.48
N PRO A 12 9.83 -11.04 0.36
CA PRO A 12 10.00 -10.33 -0.89
C PRO A 12 8.74 -9.55 -1.27
N TRP A 13 8.93 -8.42 -1.93
CA TRP A 13 7.80 -7.64 -2.43
C TRP A 13 7.04 -8.44 -3.47
N SER A 14 5.72 -8.48 -3.33
CA SER A 14 4.85 -9.13 -4.31
C SER A 14 4.64 -8.24 -5.53
N ARG A 15 4.10 -8.83 -6.59
CA ARG A 15 3.73 -8.08 -7.79
C ARG A 15 2.77 -6.93 -7.45
N GLU A 16 1.78 -7.19 -6.63
CA GLU A 16 0.77 -6.21 -6.24
C GLU A 16 1.40 -5.03 -5.49
N GLU A 17 2.29 -5.33 -4.56
CA GLU A 17 3.00 -4.29 -3.82
C GLU A 17 3.88 -3.44 -4.74
N LEU A 18 4.56 -4.08 -5.68
CA LEU A 18 5.42 -3.37 -6.63
C LEU A 18 4.62 -2.50 -7.59
N ILE A 19 3.43 -2.94 -7.99
CA ILE A 19 2.53 -2.15 -8.83
C ILE A 19 2.17 -0.84 -8.13
N LEU A 20 1.81 -0.90 -6.86
CA LEU A 20 1.46 0.30 -6.09
C LEU A 20 2.67 1.22 -5.90
N ALA A 21 3.84 0.66 -5.65
CA ALA A 21 5.06 1.45 -5.51
C ALA A 21 5.47 2.10 -6.84
N LEU A 22 5.38 1.37 -7.94
CA LEU A 22 5.72 1.91 -9.26
C LEU A 22 4.74 3.01 -9.67
N GLU A 23 3.46 2.84 -9.38
CA GLU A 23 2.48 3.89 -9.65
C GLU A 23 2.86 5.18 -8.92
N LEU A 24 3.21 5.07 -7.64
CA LEU A 24 3.64 6.24 -6.87
C LEU A 24 4.89 6.87 -7.49
N TYR A 25 5.88 6.05 -7.86
CA TYR A 25 7.10 6.53 -8.47
C TYR A 25 6.83 7.29 -9.78
N LEU A 26 6.00 6.73 -10.66
CA LEU A 26 5.72 7.36 -11.95
C LEU A 26 4.90 8.64 -11.81
N LYS A 27 4.08 8.76 -10.77
CA LYS A 27 3.29 9.97 -10.52
C LYS A 27 4.08 11.07 -9.82
N GLU A 28 4.88 10.72 -8.82
CA GLU A 28 5.49 11.69 -7.91
C GLU A 28 7.02 11.72 -8.01
N GLY A 29 7.62 10.74 -8.66
CA GLY A 29 9.07 10.61 -8.70
C GLY A 29 9.63 10.01 -7.42
N LEU A 30 10.92 10.22 -7.19
CA LEU A 30 11.60 9.73 -6.01
C LEU A 30 11.22 10.58 -4.80
N LEU A 31 10.67 9.93 -3.79
CA LEU A 31 10.25 10.55 -2.54
C LEU A 31 11.05 9.92 -1.38
N ASP A 32 11.22 10.68 -0.32
CA ASP A 32 11.86 10.18 0.90
C ASP A 32 10.85 9.57 1.87
N ASP A 33 11.36 9.03 2.97
CA ASP A 33 10.56 8.36 3.99
C ASP A 33 9.71 9.30 4.84
N HIS A 34 9.89 10.60 4.71
CA HIS A 34 9.07 11.61 5.40
C HIS A 34 7.89 12.06 4.56
N SER A 35 7.86 11.70 3.27
CA SER A 35 6.76 12.10 2.39
C SER A 35 5.43 11.51 2.87
N PRO A 36 4.37 12.32 2.97
CA PRO A 36 3.04 11.81 3.33
C PRO A 36 2.56 10.70 2.41
N LYS A 37 2.88 10.76 1.13
CA LYS A 37 2.49 9.73 0.17
C LYS A 37 3.22 8.41 0.38
N VAL A 38 4.47 8.46 0.81
CA VAL A 38 5.25 7.27 1.16
C VAL A 38 4.68 6.65 2.44
N ILE A 39 4.37 7.46 3.43
CA ILE A 39 3.77 7.00 4.69
C ILE A 39 2.41 6.35 4.43
N GLU A 40 1.57 6.98 3.61
CA GLU A 40 0.28 6.43 3.22
C GLU A 40 0.42 5.09 2.52
N LEU A 41 1.35 4.98 1.57
CA LEU A 41 1.59 3.72 0.88
C LEU A 41 2.10 2.64 1.83
N SER A 42 2.98 3.01 2.75
CA SER A 42 3.46 2.10 3.79
C SER A 42 2.29 1.49 4.57
N GLU A 43 1.36 2.30 5.00
CA GLU A 43 0.18 1.85 5.73
C GLU A 43 -0.70 0.93 4.87
N THR A 44 -0.92 1.30 3.62
CA THR A 44 -1.69 0.48 2.67
C THR A 44 -1.05 -0.89 2.49
N LEU A 45 0.27 -0.94 2.30
CA LEU A 45 0.99 -2.19 2.12
C LEU A 45 0.91 -3.09 3.34
N LYS A 46 0.97 -2.51 4.53
CA LYS A 46 0.80 -3.27 5.77
C LYS A 46 -0.57 -3.91 5.86
N ASP A 47 -1.60 -3.19 5.43
CA ASP A 47 -2.97 -3.68 5.46
C ASP A 47 -3.23 -4.74 4.39
N LEU A 48 -2.57 -4.63 3.23
CA LEU A 48 -2.68 -5.61 2.16
C LEU A 48 -1.98 -6.92 2.47
N ALA A 49 -1.05 -6.92 3.43
CA ALA A 49 -0.28 -8.12 3.74
C ALA A 49 -1.16 -9.13 4.46
N PHE A 50 -1.49 -10.21 3.77
CA PHE A 50 -2.21 -11.34 4.35
C PHE A 50 -1.30 -12.26 5.16
N VAL A 51 0.00 -12.04 5.08
CA VAL A 51 0.99 -12.81 5.80
C VAL A 51 1.17 -12.22 7.19
N GLN A 52 1.33 -13.08 8.18
CA GLN A 52 1.58 -12.65 9.54
C GLN A 52 2.82 -11.75 9.57
N LYS A 53 2.63 -10.52 9.98
CA LYS A 53 3.70 -9.53 10.08
C LYS A 53 4.52 -9.82 11.32
N GLU A 54 5.79 -10.07 11.13
CA GLU A 54 6.65 -10.37 12.27
C GLU A 54 6.98 -9.13 13.07
N ASP A 55 7.16 -8.00 12.40
CA ASP A 55 7.45 -6.72 13.05
C ASP A 55 6.76 -5.61 12.28
N PRO A 56 5.65 -5.06 12.79
CA PRO A 56 4.92 -4.01 12.08
C PRO A 56 5.69 -2.70 11.95
N GLU A 57 6.74 -2.48 12.76
CA GLU A 57 7.56 -1.28 12.64
C GLU A 57 8.57 -1.38 11.50
N VAL A 58 8.95 -2.59 11.14
CA VAL A 58 9.97 -2.83 10.11
C VAL A 58 9.34 -3.21 8.78
N PHE A 59 8.27 -4.01 8.81
CA PHE A 59 7.64 -4.50 7.59
C PHE A 59 7.05 -3.36 6.76
N ARG A 60 7.52 -3.22 5.52
CA ARG A 60 7.02 -2.19 4.58
C ARG A 60 6.91 -0.82 5.23
N ASN A 61 7.87 -0.48 6.09
CA ASN A 61 7.88 0.83 6.74
C ASN A 61 8.21 1.94 5.71
N PRO A 62 8.02 3.21 6.05
CA PRO A 62 8.28 4.30 5.09
C PRO A 62 9.67 4.27 4.49
N ASN A 63 10.68 3.93 5.28
CA ASN A 63 12.05 3.82 4.76
C ASN A 63 12.16 2.70 3.70
N GLY A 64 11.52 1.55 3.95
CA GLY A 64 11.47 0.45 2.99
C GLY A 64 10.77 0.83 1.69
N VAL A 65 9.68 1.57 1.79
CA VAL A 65 8.97 2.08 0.61
C VAL A 65 9.86 3.05 -0.17
N ALA A 66 10.50 4.01 0.53
CA ALA A 66 11.40 4.97 -0.10
C ALA A 66 12.56 4.27 -0.81
N MET A 67 13.12 3.22 -0.21
CA MET A 67 14.16 2.42 -0.83
C MET A 67 13.66 1.74 -2.11
N LYS A 68 12.42 1.26 -2.12
CA LYS A 68 11.83 0.64 -3.31
C LYS A 68 11.64 1.67 -4.44
N LEU A 69 11.20 2.87 -4.12
CA LEU A 69 11.14 3.96 -5.09
C LEU A 69 12.53 4.26 -5.67
N ALA A 70 13.55 4.25 -4.83
CA ALA A 70 14.94 4.44 -5.27
C ALA A 70 15.41 3.29 -6.18
N ASN A 71 14.95 2.06 -5.94
CA ASN A 71 15.23 0.95 -6.85
C ASN A 71 14.63 1.20 -8.23
N PHE A 72 13.41 1.71 -8.30
CA PHE A 72 12.80 2.08 -9.59
C PHE A 72 13.53 3.25 -10.26
N ALA A 73 13.97 4.24 -9.46
CA ALA A 73 14.75 5.35 -10.00
C ALA A 73 16.04 4.86 -10.68
N ALA A 74 16.66 3.83 -10.14
CA ALA A 74 17.86 3.23 -10.75
C ALA A 74 17.57 2.57 -12.11
N LEU A 75 16.31 2.16 -12.35
CA LEU A 75 15.89 1.58 -13.63
C LEU A 75 15.40 2.63 -14.63
N ASP A 76 15.10 3.83 -14.14
CA ASP A 76 14.52 4.91 -14.93
C ASP A 76 15.60 5.67 -15.71
N PRO A 77 15.61 5.60 -17.04
CA PRO A 77 16.61 6.32 -17.83
C PRO A 77 16.45 7.85 -17.77
N GLN A 78 15.30 8.34 -17.35
CA GLN A 78 15.04 9.79 -17.23
C GLN A 78 15.45 10.34 -15.87
N TYR A 79 15.77 9.48 -14.91
CA TYR A 79 16.22 9.92 -13.60
C TYR A 79 17.71 10.30 -13.68
N ASN A 80 18.03 11.53 -13.29
CA ASN A 80 19.38 12.08 -13.40
C ASN A 80 20.35 11.66 -12.29
N GLY A 81 19.84 11.01 -11.24
CA GLY A 81 20.65 10.49 -10.16
C GLY A 81 21.01 9.02 -10.36
N ARG A 82 21.61 8.43 -9.35
CA ARG A 82 21.96 7.00 -9.40
C ARG A 82 20.81 6.09 -9.00
N GLY A 83 19.90 6.56 -8.15
CA GLY A 83 18.95 5.69 -7.53
C GLY A 83 19.65 4.67 -6.63
N LEU A 84 18.95 3.62 -6.23
CA LEU A 84 19.48 2.55 -5.40
C LEU A 84 19.56 1.27 -6.23
N SER A 85 20.77 0.88 -6.61
CA SER A 85 20.99 -0.40 -7.27
C SER A 85 20.73 -1.54 -6.28
N GLY A 86 20.44 -2.72 -6.77
CA GLY A 86 20.17 -3.88 -5.92
C GLY A 86 18.71 -4.25 -5.83
N GLY A 87 17.86 -3.63 -6.64
CA GLY A 87 16.49 -4.07 -6.82
C GLY A 87 16.43 -5.50 -7.35
N GLY A 88 15.39 -6.23 -6.99
CA GLY A 88 15.23 -7.61 -7.39
C GLY A 88 14.85 -7.79 -8.84
N LYS A 89 14.84 -9.05 -9.25
CA LYS A 89 14.45 -9.44 -10.61
C LYS A 89 13.01 -9.00 -10.92
N LEU A 90 12.11 -9.15 -9.94
CA LEU A 90 10.71 -8.78 -10.14
C LEU A 90 10.54 -7.27 -10.34
N ASP A 91 11.36 -6.45 -9.65
CA ASP A 91 11.36 -5.00 -9.85
C ASP A 91 11.59 -4.66 -11.32
N LYS A 92 12.57 -5.33 -11.93
CA LYS A 92 12.92 -5.12 -13.34
C LYS A 92 11.82 -5.59 -14.28
N GLU A 93 11.19 -6.71 -13.95
CA GLU A 93 10.08 -7.24 -14.74
C GLU A 93 8.87 -6.31 -14.70
N ILE A 94 8.52 -5.81 -13.53
CA ILE A 94 7.42 -4.86 -13.36
C ILE A 94 7.72 -3.55 -14.08
N TRP A 95 8.95 -3.04 -13.97
CA TRP A 95 9.36 -1.85 -14.69
C TRP A 95 9.17 -2.03 -16.19
N LYS A 96 9.66 -3.13 -16.75
CA LYS A 96 9.54 -3.41 -18.19
C LYS A 96 8.08 -3.53 -18.65
N GLU A 97 7.26 -4.13 -17.82
CA GLU A 97 5.85 -4.33 -18.15
C GLU A 97 5.10 -3.01 -18.27
N PHE A 98 5.38 -2.05 -17.40
CA PHE A 98 4.53 -0.89 -17.24
C PHE A 98 5.15 0.45 -17.62
N PHE A 99 6.47 0.56 -17.76
CA PHE A 99 7.06 1.88 -18.03
C PHE A 99 6.54 2.52 -19.33
N ALA A 100 6.23 1.72 -20.31
CA ALA A 100 5.65 2.16 -21.58
C ALA A 100 4.13 1.98 -21.64
N ASN A 101 3.50 1.56 -20.52
CA ASN A 101 2.07 1.28 -20.47
C ASN A 101 1.50 1.72 -19.12
N VAL A 102 1.59 3.02 -18.86
CA VAL A 102 1.17 3.62 -17.59
C VAL A 102 -0.34 3.44 -17.37
N GLY A 103 -1.13 3.47 -18.44
CA GLY A 103 -2.58 3.26 -18.34
C GLY A 103 -2.92 1.89 -17.75
N ALA A 104 -2.23 0.84 -18.18
CA ALA A 104 -2.43 -0.49 -17.61
C ALA A 104 -2.01 -0.55 -16.14
N LEU A 105 -0.90 0.11 -15.80
CA LEU A 105 -0.45 0.21 -14.41
C LEU A 105 -1.50 0.89 -13.53
N GLU A 106 -2.03 2.01 -13.96
CA GLU A 106 -3.04 2.74 -13.21
C GLU A 106 -4.31 1.92 -13.02
N SER A 107 -4.72 1.18 -14.06
CA SER A 107 -5.88 0.29 -13.98
C SER A 107 -5.68 -0.82 -12.95
N GLU A 108 -4.54 -1.50 -12.98
CA GLU A 108 -4.24 -2.56 -12.02
C GLU A 108 -4.13 -2.02 -10.60
N ALA A 109 -3.49 -0.88 -10.43
CA ALA A 109 -3.39 -0.25 -9.11
C ALA A 109 -4.76 0.14 -8.57
N ALA A 110 -5.63 0.67 -9.41
CA ALA A 110 -6.99 1.03 -9.02
C ALA A 110 -7.79 -0.20 -8.59
N GLU A 111 -7.67 -1.30 -9.32
CA GLU A 111 -8.31 -2.56 -8.95
C GLU A 111 -7.82 -3.08 -7.60
N LEU A 112 -6.52 -3.02 -7.36
CA LEU A 112 -5.95 -3.45 -6.08
C LEU A 112 -6.48 -2.62 -4.92
N ARG A 113 -6.57 -1.31 -5.10
CA ARG A 113 -7.11 -0.42 -4.08
C ARG A 113 -8.59 -0.66 -3.84
N ALA A 114 -9.35 -0.91 -4.91
CA ALA A 114 -10.77 -1.21 -4.79
C ALA A 114 -11.00 -2.51 -4.01
N GLN A 115 -10.23 -3.55 -4.29
CA GLN A 115 -10.30 -4.80 -3.54
C GLN A 115 -9.93 -4.61 -2.07
N TRP A 116 -8.89 -3.82 -1.80
CA TRP A 116 -8.50 -3.49 -0.44
C TRP A 116 -9.63 -2.79 0.31
N GLN A 117 -10.26 -1.80 -0.30
CA GLN A 117 -11.36 -1.06 0.32
C GLN A 117 -12.55 -1.99 0.62
N VAL A 118 -12.90 -2.86 -0.30
CA VAL A 118 -13.98 -3.83 -0.11
C VAL A 118 -13.66 -4.77 1.05
N ASN A 119 -12.42 -5.25 1.15
CA ASN A 119 -12.01 -6.14 2.21
C ASN A 119 -11.98 -5.47 3.58
N GLN A 120 -11.81 -4.15 3.64
CA GLN A 120 -11.78 -3.39 4.87
C GLN A 120 -13.17 -3.04 5.40
N ILE A 121 -14.18 -2.97 4.55
CA ILE A 121 -15.54 -2.57 4.94
C ILE A 121 -16.08 -3.40 6.11
N PRO A 122 -16.05 -4.73 6.10
CA PRO A 122 -16.57 -5.50 7.23
C PRO A 122 -15.87 -5.22 8.54
N LEU A 123 -14.54 -5.05 8.52
CA LEU A 123 -13.76 -4.74 9.72
C LEU A 123 -14.11 -3.36 10.27
N LEU A 124 -14.25 -2.37 9.41
CA LEU A 124 -14.63 -1.02 9.80
C LEU A 124 -16.04 -0.97 10.40
N LEU A 125 -16.96 -1.75 9.87
CA LEU A 125 -18.31 -1.85 10.41
C LEU A 125 -18.33 -2.53 11.77
N GLU A 126 -17.51 -3.56 11.98
CA GLU A 126 -17.37 -4.22 13.27
C GLU A 126 -16.80 -3.27 14.33
N GLU A 127 -15.74 -2.54 14.00
CA GLU A 127 -15.15 -1.55 14.90
C GLU A 127 -16.15 -0.45 15.25
N ALA A 128 -16.89 0.04 14.28
CA ALA A 128 -17.91 1.04 14.50
C ALA A 128 -19.02 0.52 15.41
N ALA A 129 -19.41 -0.74 15.27
CA ALA A 129 -20.42 -1.36 16.12
C ALA A 129 -19.94 -1.57 17.55
N GLU A 130 -18.66 -1.86 17.75
CA GLU A 130 -18.07 -2.04 19.07
C GLU A 130 -17.85 -0.72 19.80
N GLU A 131 -17.44 0.32 19.09
CA GLU A 131 -17.13 1.63 19.66
C GLU A 131 -18.36 2.50 19.92
N GLN A 132 -19.44 2.22 19.25
CA GLN A 132 -20.64 3.03 19.35
C GLN A 132 -21.81 2.23 19.87
N ASP A 133 -22.28 2.63 21.05
CA ASP A 133 -23.68 2.51 21.32
C ASP A 133 -24.41 3.32 20.24
N PHE A 134 -24.82 2.66 19.19
CA PHE A 134 -25.67 3.32 18.20
C PHE A 134 -26.90 3.85 18.95
N PRO A 135 -27.10 5.17 18.97
CA PRO A 135 -28.28 5.70 19.64
C PRO A 135 -29.53 5.09 19.02
N ASP A 136 -30.48 4.73 19.84
CA ASP A 136 -31.73 4.11 19.40
C ASP A 136 -32.49 4.92 18.35
N TYR A 137 -32.15 6.21 18.20
CA TYR A 137 -32.77 7.06 17.19
C TYR A 137 -32.19 6.86 15.80
N LEU A 138 -31.07 6.13 15.67
CA LEU A 138 -30.56 5.77 14.35
C LEU A 138 -31.44 4.64 13.81
N ASP A 139 -32.46 5.07 13.11
CA ASP A 139 -33.39 4.17 12.49
C ASP A 139 -32.69 3.44 11.35
N LEU A 140 -32.31 2.20 11.61
CA LEU A 140 -31.67 1.33 10.62
C LEU A 140 -32.60 0.96 9.47
N GLU A 141 -33.89 1.28 9.58
CA GLU A 141 -34.86 1.13 8.51
C GLU A 141 -34.79 2.28 7.51
N ARG A 142 -33.99 3.31 7.76
CA ARG A 142 -33.79 4.41 6.81
C ARG A 142 -32.61 4.09 5.89
N PRO A 143 -32.89 3.70 4.63
CA PRO A 143 -31.85 3.29 3.70
C PRO A 143 -30.84 4.39 3.40
N ASP A 144 -31.26 5.65 3.43
CA ASP A 144 -30.41 6.81 3.17
C ASP A 144 -29.28 6.95 4.19
N LEU A 145 -29.57 6.73 5.49
CA LEU A 145 -28.57 6.79 6.54
C LEU A 145 -27.58 5.63 6.44
N ARG A 146 -28.07 4.43 6.12
CA ARG A 146 -27.20 3.26 5.93
C ARG A 146 -26.22 3.49 4.78
N GLN A 147 -26.70 4.04 3.68
CA GLN A 147 -25.86 4.35 2.53
C GLN A 147 -24.82 5.41 2.85
N ARG A 148 -25.18 6.42 3.64
CA ARG A 148 -24.22 7.45 4.05
C ARG A 148 -23.10 6.88 4.90
N VAL A 149 -23.40 5.99 5.84
CA VAL A 149 -22.38 5.36 6.68
C VAL A 149 -21.45 4.51 5.84
N VAL A 150 -21.98 3.65 4.98
CA VAL A 150 -21.20 2.81 4.09
C VAL A 150 -20.40 3.67 3.10
N GLY A 151 -21.02 4.70 2.54
CA GLY A 151 -20.34 5.62 1.63
C GLY A 151 -19.19 6.37 2.27
N ALA A 152 -19.34 6.79 3.55
CA ALA A 152 -18.26 7.44 4.28
C ALA A 152 -17.08 6.51 4.54
N ILE A 153 -17.35 5.24 4.86
CA ILE A 153 -16.33 4.23 5.08
C ILE A 153 -15.57 3.94 3.79
N VAL A 154 -16.28 3.76 2.67
CA VAL A 154 -15.67 3.46 1.36
C VAL A 154 -14.85 4.63 0.85
N ARG A 155 -15.26 5.87 1.10
CA ARG A 155 -14.55 7.07 0.66
C ARG A 155 -13.33 7.41 1.52
N ARG A 156 -13.19 6.79 2.65
CA ARG A 156 -12.05 7.00 3.52
C ARG A 156 -10.84 6.29 2.93
N ARG A 157 -10.00 7.06 2.33
CA ARG A 157 -8.72 6.60 1.80
C ARG A 157 -7.59 7.09 2.64
#